data_0de60f2c426a2527d9046d11c1f8e78d
#
_entry.id   0de60f2c426a2527d9046d11c1f8e78d
#
_cell.length_a   1.000
_cell.length_b   1.000
_cell.length_c   1.000
_cell.angle_alpha   90.00
_cell.angle_beta   90.00
_cell.angle_gamma   90.00
#
_symmetry.space_group_name_H-M   'P 1'
#
loop_
_entity.id
_entity.type
_entity.pdbx_description
1 polymer ?
#
loop_
_entity_poly.entity_id
_entity_poly.type
_entity_poly.pdbx_seq_one_letter_code
_entity_poly.pdbx_strand_id
1 'polypeptide(L)'
;YLLTAANEAPIARNMDLSTYRNVAITGYFDAVDGEGDTLTFQLTDTPARGSVELSEDGSARFVYTPYENKTGKDAFTYVAIDSAGNTSPEARVTIRIDKPDTKVEYADLDGSPAHKAALRLAEEGIFVGEYRNGQYFFDPGQTVSRAEFLSLAMAAAGLEPMEDVTVTGFSDDAAIPTWAKGCVSSALSAGVIQGSRDGSGAPVFGA
;
A
#
# COMPACT_ATOMS: atom_id res chain seq x y z
N TYR A 1 6.20 -5.46 -50.33
CA TYR A 1 7.20 -5.67 -49.21
C TYR A 1 6.48 -5.19 -47.96
N LEU A 2 6.09 -6.13 -47.07
CA LEU A 2 5.75 -5.80 -45.69
C LEU A 2 7.09 -5.51 -44.97
N LEU A 3 7.33 -4.25 -44.60
CA LEU A 3 8.35 -3.91 -43.64
C LEU A 3 7.85 -4.42 -42.28
N THR A 4 8.31 -5.57 -41.84
CA THR A 4 8.20 -5.93 -40.44
C THR A 4 9.10 -4.97 -39.68
N ALA A 5 8.57 -4.18 -38.76
CA ALA A 5 9.37 -3.44 -37.82
C ALA A 5 10.34 -4.42 -37.13
N ALA A 6 11.61 -4.06 -37.01
CA ALA A 6 12.53 -4.85 -36.22
C ALA A 6 12.09 -4.77 -34.76
N ASN A 7 12.03 -5.93 -34.07
CA ASN A 7 11.74 -5.96 -32.65
C ASN A 7 12.88 -5.26 -31.88
N GLU A 8 12.55 -4.30 -31.03
CA GLU A 8 13.50 -3.55 -30.21
C GLU A 8 13.60 -4.15 -28.80
N ALA A 9 14.70 -3.91 -28.13
CA ALA A 9 14.86 -4.35 -26.74
C ALA A 9 13.99 -3.52 -25.80
N PRO A 10 13.45 -4.12 -24.75
CA PRO A 10 12.65 -3.40 -23.78
C PRO A 10 13.46 -2.36 -22.99
N ILE A 11 12.77 -1.42 -22.34
CA ILE A 11 13.36 -0.39 -21.51
C ILE A 11 12.99 -0.65 -20.07
N ALA A 12 13.97 -1.04 -19.24
CA ALA A 12 13.81 -1.13 -17.79
C ALA A 12 14.19 0.19 -17.10
N ARG A 13 13.50 0.53 -16.01
CA ARG A 13 13.66 1.79 -15.28
C ARG A 13 14.16 1.56 -13.86
N ASN A 14 14.98 2.51 -13.38
CA ASN A 14 15.39 2.52 -11.97
C ASN A 14 14.20 2.77 -11.05
N MET A 15 14.27 2.19 -9.84
CA MET A 15 13.21 2.28 -8.84
C MET A 15 13.80 2.63 -7.48
N ASP A 16 13.06 3.42 -6.71
CA ASP A 16 13.37 3.73 -5.32
C ASP A 16 12.22 3.25 -4.42
N LEU A 17 12.52 2.34 -3.50
CA LEU A 17 11.56 1.77 -2.57
C LEU A 17 12.00 2.01 -1.13
N SER A 18 11.08 1.85 -0.19
CA SER A 18 11.40 1.86 1.23
C SER A 18 10.65 0.78 1.97
N THR A 19 11.23 0.30 3.05
CA THR A 19 10.59 -0.60 4.01
C THR A 19 11.10 -0.32 5.41
N TYR A 20 10.55 -1.04 6.37
CA TYR A 20 11.07 -1.05 7.74
C TYR A 20 11.93 -2.28 7.98
N ARG A 21 12.76 -2.21 9.03
CA ARG A 21 13.53 -3.34 9.54
C ARG A 21 12.62 -4.54 9.81
N ASN A 22 13.00 -5.71 9.32
CA ASN A 22 12.27 -6.98 9.41
C ASN A 22 10.91 -7.00 8.70
N VAL A 23 10.63 -6.05 7.80
CA VAL A 23 9.35 -5.96 7.09
C VAL A 23 9.57 -6.21 5.59
N ALA A 24 9.04 -7.31 5.09
CA ALA A 24 9.04 -7.62 3.66
C ALA A 24 8.14 -6.66 2.88
N ILE A 25 8.50 -6.37 1.64
CA ILE A 25 7.67 -5.58 0.72
C ILE A 25 7.52 -6.29 -0.62
N THR A 26 6.36 -6.11 -1.22
CA THR A 26 6.11 -6.47 -2.62
C THR A 26 6.40 -5.26 -3.49
N GLY A 27 7.15 -5.48 -4.56
CA GLY A 27 7.40 -4.52 -5.63
C GLY A 27 7.00 -5.08 -6.99
N TYR A 28 6.99 -4.22 -7.99
CA TYR A 28 6.75 -4.59 -9.38
C TYR A 28 7.80 -3.89 -10.24
N PHE A 29 8.54 -4.64 -11.04
CA PHE A 29 9.52 -4.07 -11.96
C PHE A 29 8.85 -3.12 -12.94
N ASP A 30 9.50 -2.00 -13.18
CA ASP A 30 9.04 -0.98 -14.14
C ASP A 30 9.81 -1.15 -15.45
N ALA A 31 9.18 -1.74 -16.44
CA ALA A 31 9.73 -1.89 -17.79
C ALA A 31 8.63 -1.77 -18.83
N VAL A 32 8.99 -1.28 -19.99
CA VAL A 32 8.10 -1.15 -21.15
C VAL A 32 8.77 -1.71 -22.37
N ASP A 33 7.96 -2.27 -23.25
CA ASP A 33 8.34 -2.71 -24.58
C ASP A 33 7.62 -1.87 -25.64
N GLY A 34 8.35 -1.47 -26.67
CA GLY A 34 7.80 -0.60 -27.73
C GLY A 34 6.76 -1.29 -28.61
N GLU A 35 6.87 -2.58 -28.79
CA GLU A 35 5.99 -3.45 -29.59
C GLU A 35 4.85 -4.02 -28.74
N GLY A 36 4.93 -3.91 -27.39
CA GLY A 36 3.97 -4.43 -26.45
C GLY A 36 4.15 -5.92 -26.15
N ASP A 37 5.37 -6.43 -26.29
CA ASP A 37 5.69 -7.80 -25.99
C ASP A 37 5.55 -8.11 -24.47
N THR A 38 5.26 -9.39 -24.19
CA THR A 38 5.28 -9.87 -22.81
C THR A 38 6.71 -9.90 -22.30
N LEU A 39 6.94 -9.26 -21.15
CA LEU A 39 8.26 -9.17 -20.53
C LEU A 39 8.43 -10.22 -19.43
N THR A 40 9.62 -10.78 -19.36
CA THR A 40 10.12 -11.56 -18.21
C THR A 40 11.29 -10.81 -17.56
N PHE A 41 11.60 -11.15 -16.31
CA PHE A 41 12.56 -10.41 -15.51
C PHE A 41 13.63 -11.32 -14.91
N GLN A 42 14.86 -10.82 -14.88
CA GLN A 42 15.99 -11.53 -14.30
C GLN A 42 16.82 -10.57 -13.44
N LEU A 43 17.25 -11.04 -12.27
CA LEU A 43 18.22 -10.32 -11.46
C LEU A 43 19.61 -10.44 -12.05
N THR A 44 20.34 -9.32 -12.11
CA THR A 44 21.74 -9.26 -12.55
C THR A 44 22.69 -9.08 -11.37
N ASP A 45 22.21 -8.49 -10.27
CA ASP A 45 22.93 -8.42 -9.00
C ASP A 45 21.93 -8.59 -7.83
N THR A 46 22.42 -9.08 -6.69
CA THR A 46 21.61 -9.39 -5.51
C THR A 46 21.86 -8.38 -4.40
N PRO A 47 20.85 -8.11 -3.53
CA PRO A 47 21.01 -7.17 -2.44
C PRO A 47 21.93 -7.72 -1.33
N ALA A 48 22.61 -6.83 -0.61
CA ALA A 48 23.54 -7.19 0.46
C ALA A 48 22.87 -7.29 1.84
N ARG A 49 21.66 -6.73 2.00
CA ARG A 49 20.96 -6.61 3.29
C ARG A 49 19.62 -7.31 3.33
N GLY A 50 19.26 -8.05 2.28
CA GLY A 50 18.01 -8.77 2.15
C GLY A 50 18.09 -9.81 1.05
N SER A 51 16.97 -10.46 0.76
CA SER A 51 16.76 -11.35 -0.38
C SER A 51 15.67 -10.81 -1.29
N VAL A 52 15.72 -11.17 -2.56
CA VAL A 52 14.66 -10.91 -3.55
C VAL A 52 14.17 -12.24 -4.09
N GLU A 53 12.85 -12.42 -4.02
CA GLU A 53 12.15 -13.54 -4.62
C GLU A 53 11.33 -13.03 -5.80
N LEU A 54 11.57 -13.59 -6.98
CA LEU A 54 10.80 -13.30 -8.19
C LEU A 54 9.52 -14.14 -8.21
N SER A 55 8.50 -13.63 -8.89
CA SER A 55 7.26 -14.36 -9.08
C SER A 55 7.47 -15.57 -9.98
N GLU A 56 6.96 -16.74 -9.58
CA GLU A 56 7.08 -18.00 -10.34
C GLU A 56 6.35 -17.96 -11.69
N ASP A 57 5.33 -17.10 -11.81
CA ASP A 57 4.55 -16.91 -13.05
C ASP A 57 5.26 -16.02 -14.09
N GLY A 58 6.49 -15.55 -13.79
CA GLY A 58 7.25 -14.66 -14.65
C GLY A 58 6.74 -13.21 -14.70
N SER A 59 5.75 -12.86 -13.89
CA SER A 59 5.25 -11.49 -13.81
C SER A 59 6.29 -10.51 -13.26
N ALA A 60 6.03 -9.22 -13.40
CA ALA A 60 6.90 -8.16 -12.86
C ALA A 60 6.98 -8.13 -11.32
N ARG A 61 6.16 -8.93 -10.63
CA ARG A 61 6.10 -8.96 -9.17
C ARG A 61 7.36 -9.57 -8.57
N PHE A 62 7.86 -8.93 -7.52
CA PHE A 62 8.91 -9.48 -6.65
C PHE A 62 8.60 -9.21 -5.18
N VAL A 63 9.22 -9.96 -4.29
CA VAL A 63 9.20 -9.72 -2.84
C VAL A 63 10.63 -9.48 -2.38
N TYR A 64 10.87 -8.35 -1.74
CA TYR A 64 12.12 -8.06 -1.05
C TYR A 64 11.93 -8.27 0.45
N THR A 65 12.79 -9.08 1.06
CA THR A 65 12.78 -9.38 2.50
C THR A 65 14.12 -8.94 3.10
N PRO A 66 14.14 -7.90 3.97
CA PRO A 66 15.34 -7.52 4.70
C PRO A 66 15.85 -8.67 5.57
N TYR A 67 17.16 -8.88 5.61
CA TYR A 67 17.75 -9.77 6.62
C TYR A 67 17.51 -9.21 8.02
N GLU A 68 17.47 -10.14 8.99
CA GLU A 68 17.14 -9.83 10.37
C GLU A 68 17.94 -8.63 10.91
N ASN A 69 17.22 -7.66 11.47
CA ASN A 69 17.75 -6.45 12.11
C ASN A 69 18.59 -5.52 11.21
N LYS A 70 18.58 -5.70 9.89
CA LYS A 70 19.28 -4.80 8.95
C LYS A 70 18.51 -3.49 8.76
N THR A 71 19.26 -2.40 8.63
CA THR A 71 18.76 -1.05 8.31
C THR A 71 19.73 -0.36 7.35
N GLY A 72 19.32 0.78 6.79
CA GLY A 72 20.11 1.57 5.86
C GLY A 72 19.78 1.32 4.40
N LYS A 73 20.68 1.66 3.48
CA LYS A 73 20.47 1.51 2.05
C LYS A 73 20.92 0.12 1.59
N ASP A 74 20.11 -0.46 0.71
CA ASP A 74 20.39 -1.67 -0.04
C ASP A 74 20.05 -1.46 -1.52
N ALA A 75 20.49 -2.34 -2.38
CA ALA A 75 20.15 -2.27 -3.78
C ALA A 75 20.40 -3.62 -4.47
N PHE A 76 19.69 -3.82 -5.56
CA PHE A 76 19.91 -4.91 -6.53
C PHE A 76 19.62 -4.40 -7.94
N THR A 77 19.97 -5.17 -8.95
CA THR A 77 19.77 -4.80 -10.34
C THR A 77 19.02 -5.88 -11.10
N TYR A 78 18.34 -5.48 -12.17
CA TYR A 78 17.55 -6.36 -12.99
C TYR A 78 17.56 -5.95 -14.46
N VAL A 79 17.18 -6.88 -15.31
CA VAL A 79 16.89 -6.66 -16.73
C VAL A 79 15.51 -7.18 -17.07
N ALA A 80 14.87 -6.57 -18.05
CA ALA A 80 13.66 -7.07 -18.69
C ALA A 80 14.06 -7.76 -20.01
N ILE A 81 13.36 -8.85 -20.34
CA ILE A 81 13.61 -9.68 -21.53
C ILE A 81 12.28 -9.84 -22.26
N ASP A 82 12.26 -9.53 -23.56
CA ASP A 82 11.06 -9.66 -24.40
C ASP A 82 10.85 -11.10 -24.90
N SER A 83 9.79 -11.32 -25.65
CA SER A 83 9.43 -12.62 -26.20
C SER A 83 10.40 -13.11 -27.30
N ALA A 84 11.19 -12.23 -27.91
CA ALA A 84 12.20 -12.55 -28.90
C ALA A 84 13.58 -12.80 -28.28
N GLY A 85 13.75 -12.54 -26.96
CA GLY A 85 14.98 -12.72 -26.21
C GLY A 85 15.87 -11.48 -26.19
N ASN A 86 15.41 -10.30 -26.65
CA ASN A 86 16.17 -9.08 -26.49
C ASN A 86 16.10 -8.60 -25.02
N THR A 87 17.23 -8.12 -24.53
CA THR A 87 17.41 -7.77 -23.12
C THR A 87 17.58 -6.25 -22.97
N SER A 88 16.88 -5.66 -22.02
CA SER A 88 17.03 -4.24 -21.66
C SER A 88 18.45 -3.93 -21.14
N PRO A 89 18.85 -2.67 -21.15
CA PRO A 89 19.90 -2.20 -20.25
C PRO A 89 19.55 -2.54 -18.79
N GLU A 90 20.60 -2.73 -17.97
CA GLU A 90 20.43 -2.98 -16.54
C GLU A 90 19.77 -1.79 -15.84
N ALA A 91 18.77 -2.08 -14.99
CA ALA A 91 18.11 -1.10 -14.15
C ALA A 91 18.33 -1.44 -12.66
N ARG A 92 18.35 -0.40 -11.82
CA ARG A 92 18.66 -0.51 -10.40
C ARG A 92 17.42 -0.29 -9.55
N VAL A 93 17.20 -1.16 -8.59
CA VAL A 93 16.24 -0.96 -7.49
C VAL A 93 17.02 -0.59 -6.24
N THR A 94 16.78 0.62 -5.74
CA THR A 94 17.34 1.10 -4.46
C THR A 94 16.30 0.91 -3.38
N ILE A 95 16.70 0.39 -2.21
CA ILE A 95 15.82 0.16 -1.08
C ILE A 95 16.36 0.86 0.14
N ARG A 96 15.53 1.68 0.80
CA ARG A 96 15.81 2.25 2.10
C ARG A 96 15.09 1.42 3.18
N ILE A 97 15.87 0.87 4.09
CA ILE A 97 15.38 0.08 5.24
C ILE A 97 15.45 0.98 6.47
N ASP A 98 14.30 1.48 6.90
CA ASP A 98 14.21 2.37 8.05
C ASP A 98 13.97 1.58 9.35
N LYS A 99 14.38 2.15 10.49
CA LYS A 99 13.95 1.66 11.79
C LYS A 99 12.58 2.29 12.08
N PRO A 100 11.55 1.49 12.48
CA PRO A 100 10.29 2.09 12.90
C PRO A 100 10.49 3.03 14.10
N ASP A 101 9.79 4.17 14.10
CA ASP A 101 9.77 5.11 15.24
C ASP A 101 8.74 4.69 16.30
N THR A 102 7.91 3.70 15.99
CA THR A 102 6.97 3.08 16.95
C THR A 102 7.62 1.90 17.67
N LYS A 103 7.11 1.59 18.87
CA LYS A 103 7.41 0.35 19.63
C LYS A 103 6.38 -0.75 19.37
N VAL A 104 5.43 -0.51 18.46
CA VAL A 104 4.41 -1.50 18.12
C VAL A 104 5.05 -2.62 17.30
N GLU A 105 4.89 -3.85 17.76
CA GLU A 105 5.25 -5.05 17.04
C GLU A 105 3.99 -5.90 16.90
N TYR A 106 3.58 -6.18 15.67
CA TYR A 106 2.36 -6.92 15.40
C TYR A 106 2.62 -8.41 15.36
N ALA A 107 1.81 -9.18 16.08
CA ALA A 107 1.92 -10.64 16.14
C ALA A 107 1.32 -11.34 14.91
N ASP A 108 0.50 -10.62 14.13
CA ASP A 108 -0.32 -11.17 13.02
C ASP A 108 0.04 -10.60 11.64
N LEU A 109 1.14 -9.84 11.52
CA LEU A 109 1.53 -9.20 10.26
C LEU A 109 2.83 -9.77 9.65
N ASP A 110 3.37 -10.85 10.19
CA ASP A 110 4.55 -11.47 9.59
C ASP A 110 4.23 -11.96 8.16
N GLY A 111 5.05 -11.54 7.19
CA GLY A 111 4.82 -11.82 5.77
C GLY A 111 3.60 -11.11 5.15
N SER A 112 2.85 -10.33 5.89
CA SER A 112 1.68 -9.59 5.37
C SER A 112 2.09 -8.36 4.56
N PRO A 113 1.48 -8.11 3.39
CA PRO A 113 1.70 -6.88 2.63
C PRO A 113 1.20 -5.63 3.38
N ALA A 114 0.31 -5.79 4.37
CA ALA A 114 -0.18 -4.70 5.21
C ALA A 114 0.82 -4.23 6.27
N HIS A 115 1.87 -5.01 6.57
CA HIS A 115 2.77 -4.75 7.71
C HIS A 115 3.40 -3.35 7.68
N LYS A 116 3.94 -2.96 6.52
CA LYS A 116 4.53 -1.62 6.35
C LYS A 116 3.51 -0.49 6.60
N ALA A 117 2.31 -0.64 6.05
CA ALA A 117 1.25 0.36 6.21
C ALA A 117 0.74 0.43 7.65
N ALA A 118 0.60 -0.71 8.32
CA ALA A 118 0.21 -0.78 9.73
C ALA A 118 1.22 -0.07 10.64
N LEU A 119 2.53 -0.29 10.45
CA LEU A 119 3.56 0.43 11.20
C LEU A 119 3.50 1.94 10.93
N ARG A 120 3.25 2.36 9.70
CA ARG A 120 3.10 3.78 9.37
C ARG A 120 1.91 4.42 10.07
N LEU A 121 0.77 3.74 10.11
CA LEU A 121 -0.42 4.20 10.85
C LEU A 121 -0.14 4.32 12.35
N ALA A 122 0.63 3.38 12.91
CA ALA A 122 1.02 3.41 14.31
C ALA A 122 2.00 4.56 14.62
N GLU A 123 2.97 4.86 13.75
CA GLU A 123 3.90 5.98 13.88
C GLU A 123 3.19 7.33 13.87
N GLU A 124 2.19 7.49 13.00
CA GLU A 124 1.38 8.71 12.91
C GLU A 124 0.31 8.81 14.01
N GLY A 125 0.18 7.78 14.86
CA GLY A 125 -0.84 7.74 15.92
C GLY A 125 -2.27 7.63 15.40
N ILE A 126 -2.46 7.24 14.13
CA ILE A 126 -3.77 7.12 13.48
C ILE A 126 -4.47 5.84 13.92
N PHE A 127 -3.74 4.72 13.90
CA PHE A 127 -4.26 3.42 14.27
C PHE A 127 -3.13 2.49 14.73
N VAL A 128 -3.29 1.91 15.89
CA VAL A 128 -2.29 1.00 16.49
C VAL A 128 -2.78 -0.45 16.62
N GLY A 129 -3.99 -0.76 16.13
CA GLY A 129 -4.59 -2.07 16.32
C GLY A 129 -5.04 -2.31 17.75
N GLU A 130 -5.21 -3.58 18.11
CA GLU A 130 -5.70 -4.02 19.40
C GLU A 130 -4.56 -4.63 20.23
N TYR A 131 -4.47 -4.25 21.51
CA TYR A 131 -3.49 -4.82 22.44
C TYR A 131 -4.14 -5.92 23.27
N ARG A 132 -3.77 -7.17 23.01
CA ARG A 132 -4.32 -8.38 23.66
C ARG A 132 -3.19 -9.26 24.18
N ASN A 133 -3.29 -9.71 25.42
CA ASN A 133 -2.35 -10.67 26.01
C ASN A 133 -0.86 -10.27 25.90
N GLY A 134 -0.55 -8.99 25.97
CA GLY A 134 0.83 -8.50 25.88
C GLY A 134 1.36 -8.28 24.46
N GLN A 135 0.53 -8.43 23.43
CA GLN A 135 0.90 -8.28 22.02
C GLN A 135 -0.08 -7.36 21.27
N TYR A 136 0.40 -6.71 20.23
CA TYR A 136 -0.46 -5.94 19.30
C TYR A 136 -0.92 -6.83 18.14
N PHE A 137 -2.17 -6.63 17.75
CA PHE A 137 -2.81 -7.28 16.60
C PHE A 137 -3.40 -6.20 15.70
N PHE A 138 -3.14 -6.31 14.41
CA PHE A 138 -3.72 -5.40 13.40
C PHE A 138 -5.04 -5.94 12.86
N ASP A 139 -5.20 -7.26 12.89
CA ASP A 139 -6.35 -8.01 12.37
C ASP A 139 -6.65 -7.69 10.88
N PRO A 140 -5.70 -7.92 9.95
CA PRO A 140 -5.79 -7.45 8.56
C PRO A 140 -6.96 -8.04 7.76
N GLY A 141 -7.58 -9.11 8.26
CA GLY A 141 -8.76 -9.73 7.69
C GLY A 141 -10.09 -9.18 8.23
N GLN A 142 -10.06 -8.26 9.19
CA GLN A 142 -11.27 -7.70 9.78
C GLN A 142 -11.94 -6.71 8.83
N THR A 143 -13.26 -6.79 8.73
CA THR A 143 -14.06 -5.84 7.97
C THR A 143 -14.09 -4.49 8.70
N VAL A 144 -13.81 -3.42 7.99
CA VAL A 144 -13.88 -2.04 8.47
C VAL A 144 -15.19 -1.42 7.99
N SER A 145 -15.97 -0.85 8.90
CA SER A 145 -17.19 -0.12 8.54
C SER A 145 -16.84 1.18 7.80
N ARG A 146 -17.82 1.73 7.08
CA ARG A 146 -17.65 3.01 6.37
C ARG A 146 -17.32 4.15 7.34
N ALA A 147 -17.92 4.15 8.52
CA ALA A 147 -17.66 5.15 9.56
C ALA A 147 -16.24 5.06 10.11
N GLU A 148 -15.75 3.85 10.39
CA GLU A 148 -14.36 3.61 10.82
C GLU A 148 -13.37 4.04 9.74
N PHE A 149 -13.58 3.61 8.50
CA PHE A 149 -12.71 4.00 7.39
C PHE A 149 -12.66 5.52 7.21
N LEU A 150 -13.82 6.19 7.25
CA LEU A 150 -13.88 7.65 7.12
C LEU A 150 -13.10 8.35 8.24
N SER A 151 -13.26 7.91 9.49
CA SER A 151 -12.54 8.48 10.63
C SER A 151 -11.03 8.33 10.49
N LEU A 152 -10.55 7.15 10.07
CA LEU A 152 -9.13 6.89 9.80
C LEU A 152 -8.60 7.75 8.64
N ALA A 153 -9.38 7.87 7.56
CA ALA A 153 -9.01 8.67 6.39
C ALA A 153 -8.91 10.17 6.74
N MET A 154 -9.83 10.68 7.54
CA MET A 154 -9.81 12.06 8.02
C MET A 154 -8.61 12.32 8.93
N ALA A 155 -8.32 11.42 9.87
CA ALA A 155 -7.13 11.52 10.71
C ALA A 155 -5.84 11.54 9.87
N ALA A 156 -5.74 10.66 8.85
CA ALA A 156 -4.61 10.62 7.94
C ALA A 156 -4.45 11.90 7.09
N ALA A 157 -5.57 12.57 6.80
CA ALA A 157 -5.60 13.86 6.08
C ALA A 157 -5.41 15.09 6.99
N GLY A 158 -5.29 14.89 8.31
CA GLY A 158 -5.21 15.99 9.29
C GLY A 158 -6.50 16.80 9.40
N LEU A 159 -7.65 16.18 9.10
CA LEU A 159 -8.96 16.81 9.19
C LEU A 159 -9.60 16.48 10.54
N GLU A 160 -9.90 17.53 11.30
CA GLU A 160 -10.52 17.39 12.61
C GLU A 160 -12.03 17.13 12.53
N PRO A 161 -12.59 16.26 13.39
CA PRO A 161 -14.03 16.08 13.49
C PRO A 161 -14.69 17.35 14.09
N MET A 162 -15.91 17.65 13.65
CA MET A 162 -16.74 18.65 14.31
C MET A 162 -17.07 18.20 15.73
N GLU A 163 -16.93 19.09 16.69
CA GLU A 163 -17.31 18.84 18.09
C GLU A 163 -18.83 18.92 18.29
N ASP A 164 -19.34 18.24 19.30
CA ASP A 164 -20.71 18.28 19.77
C ASP A 164 -21.80 17.96 18.73
N VAL A 165 -21.44 17.20 17.68
CA VAL A 165 -22.42 16.76 16.67
C VAL A 165 -23.24 15.60 17.20
N THR A 166 -24.52 15.82 17.41
CA THR A 166 -25.50 14.80 17.85
C THR A 166 -26.35 14.26 16.71
N VAL A 167 -26.50 15.03 15.63
CA VAL A 167 -27.30 14.69 14.43
C VAL A 167 -26.53 15.09 13.17
N THR A 168 -26.48 14.21 12.18
CA THR A 168 -25.93 14.48 10.85
C THR A 168 -27.03 14.90 9.87
N GLY A 169 -26.65 15.30 8.66
CA GLY A 169 -27.61 15.62 7.60
C GLY A 169 -28.15 14.41 6.83
N PHE A 170 -27.88 13.20 7.28
CA PHE A 170 -28.27 11.96 6.59
C PHE A 170 -29.55 11.36 7.17
N SER A 171 -30.40 10.77 6.33
CA SER A 171 -31.67 10.15 6.73
C SER A 171 -31.47 8.88 7.58
N ASP A 172 -30.34 8.22 7.45
CA ASP A 172 -29.91 7.06 8.24
C ASP A 172 -29.09 7.44 9.50
N ASP A 173 -29.22 8.67 10.00
CA ASP A 173 -28.49 9.21 11.13
C ASP A 173 -28.50 8.30 12.37
N ALA A 174 -29.60 7.60 12.63
CA ALA A 174 -29.72 6.67 13.74
C ALA A 174 -28.78 5.43 13.62
N ALA A 175 -28.36 5.07 12.41
CA ALA A 175 -27.42 3.99 12.15
C ALA A 175 -25.97 4.46 12.26
N ILE A 176 -25.70 5.77 12.21
CA ILE A 176 -24.36 6.33 12.34
C ILE A 176 -23.94 6.34 13.81
N PRO A 177 -22.85 5.67 14.19
CA PRO A 177 -22.35 5.67 15.56
C PRO A 177 -22.10 7.10 16.07
N THR A 178 -22.45 7.36 17.32
CA THR A 178 -22.32 8.71 17.90
C THR A 178 -20.91 9.26 17.79
N TRP A 179 -19.90 8.42 18.02
CA TRP A 179 -18.49 8.80 17.91
C TRP A 179 -18.06 9.22 16.49
N ALA A 180 -18.75 8.74 15.45
CA ALA A 180 -18.43 9.03 14.06
C ALA A 180 -19.16 10.27 13.51
N LYS A 181 -20.21 10.75 14.18
CA LYS A 181 -21.06 11.85 13.66
C LYS A 181 -20.28 13.14 13.39
N GLY A 182 -19.31 13.46 14.24
CA GLY A 182 -18.41 14.59 14.01
C GLY A 182 -17.59 14.46 12.73
N CYS A 183 -16.97 13.30 12.51
CA CYS A 183 -16.22 13.00 11.28
C CYS A 183 -17.12 13.05 10.04
N VAL A 184 -18.31 12.44 10.11
CA VAL A 184 -19.28 12.41 9.00
C VAL A 184 -19.71 13.83 8.62
N SER A 185 -20.00 14.68 9.61
CA SER A 185 -20.41 16.08 9.37
C SER A 185 -19.28 16.94 8.81
N SER A 186 -18.07 16.81 9.34
CA SER A 186 -16.88 17.49 8.78
C SER A 186 -16.63 17.07 7.33
N ALA A 187 -16.66 15.77 7.05
CA ALA A 187 -16.41 15.24 5.71
C ALA A 187 -17.48 15.68 4.69
N LEU A 188 -18.75 15.75 5.12
CA LEU A 188 -19.84 16.26 4.30
C LEU A 188 -19.65 17.76 4.01
N SER A 189 -19.34 18.55 5.02
CA SER A 189 -19.13 20.01 4.89
C SER A 189 -17.91 20.34 4.04
N ALA A 190 -16.86 19.53 4.10
CA ALA A 190 -15.67 19.66 3.27
C ALA A 190 -15.85 19.11 1.84
N GLY A 191 -17.00 18.52 1.52
CA GLY A 191 -17.28 17.92 0.21
C GLY A 191 -16.51 16.62 -0.06
N VAL A 192 -15.90 16.01 0.97
CA VAL A 192 -15.18 14.75 0.88
C VAL A 192 -16.15 13.58 0.64
N ILE A 193 -17.32 13.65 1.22
CA ILE A 193 -18.40 12.70 1.00
C ILE A 193 -19.69 13.43 0.58
N GLN A 194 -20.54 12.74 -0.18
CA GLN A 194 -21.86 13.24 -0.59
C GLN A 194 -22.99 12.30 -0.14
N GLY A 195 -22.63 11.05 0.22
CA GLY A 195 -23.59 9.99 0.48
C GLY A 195 -24.24 9.46 -0.80
N SER A 196 -25.16 8.54 -0.61
CA SER A 196 -26.07 8.03 -1.65
C SER A 196 -27.49 8.59 -1.44
N ARG A 197 -28.44 8.21 -2.30
CA ARG A 197 -29.84 8.54 -2.12
C ARG A 197 -30.65 7.28 -1.89
N ASP A 198 -31.58 7.31 -0.97
CA ASP A 198 -32.54 6.24 -0.78
C ASP A 198 -33.70 6.30 -1.80
N GLY A 199 -34.66 5.36 -1.70
CA GLY A 199 -35.81 5.30 -2.60
C GLY A 199 -36.74 6.51 -2.53
N SER A 200 -36.64 7.36 -1.53
CA SER A 200 -37.35 8.62 -1.39
C SER A 200 -36.56 9.83 -1.90
N GLY A 201 -35.29 9.62 -2.28
CA GLY A 201 -34.38 10.67 -2.70
C GLY A 201 -33.64 11.35 -1.56
N ALA A 202 -33.81 10.93 -0.31
CA ALA A 202 -33.13 11.48 0.85
C ALA A 202 -31.66 11.01 0.90
N PRO A 203 -30.70 11.85 1.38
CA PRO A 203 -29.30 11.48 1.48
C PRO A 203 -29.09 10.41 2.56
N VAL A 204 -28.30 9.38 2.23
CA VAL A 204 -27.94 8.25 3.10
C VAL A 204 -26.43 8.17 3.21
N PHE A 205 -25.91 7.99 4.41
CA PHE A 205 -24.49 7.75 4.64
C PHE A 205 -24.11 6.29 4.31
N GLY A 206 -24.95 5.33 4.72
CA GLY A 206 -24.70 3.90 4.55
C GLY A 206 -23.62 3.40 5.53
N ALA A 207 -23.84 3.62 6.83
CA ALA A 207 -22.92 3.29 7.92
C ALA A 207 -22.65 1.79 8.06
#